data_5078eeb45cbc86d2bfe506500d2e90c3
#
_entry.id   5078eeb45cbc86d2bfe506500d2e90c3
#
_cell.length_a   1.000
_cell.length_b   1.000
_cell.length_c   1.000
_cell.angle_alpha   90.00
_cell.angle_beta   90.00
_cell.angle_gamma   90.00
#
_symmetry.space_group_name_H-M   'P 1'
#
loop_
_entity.id
_entity.type
_entity.pdbx_description
1 polymer ?
#
loop_
_entity_poly.entity_id
_entity_poly.type
_entity_poly.pdbx_seq_one_letter_code
_entity_poly.pdbx_strand_id
1 'polypeptide(L)'
;RDVERSRGLGDVYKRQQLEGGEYADAESDRTWFNNYTEIFRKSTSVSGTLDAINVDGVGNELNSQVALRATEMKIDLNRKLIVGVKADESGSKGRQMNGILNLISSTNKVETAAAGAVTRKDIDALFKTMFQKGYMGEKLCLVAPDMQELMTDQLDEKSTKIVQFGDKLTFGLQLGNIVSNYGSGIALIEPNLPNGTIAAIDTNYVKLRPLREWRAEELAKTTDSRRIGLVGEYSIEYKASNSGAILNLKA
;
A
#
# COMPACT_ATOMS: atom_id res chain seq x y z
N ARG A 1 31.47 -15.88 23.21
CA ARG A 1 30.86 -14.75 23.95
C ARG A 1 30.91 -13.41 23.23
N ASP A 2 31.32 -13.39 21.95
CA ASP A 2 31.49 -12.18 21.14
C ASP A 2 30.44 -12.04 20.03
N VAL A 3 29.33 -12.75 20.14
CA VAL A 3 28.33 -12.87 19.04
C VAL A 3 27.38 -11.70 18.96
N GLU A 4 27.22 -10.89 19.99
CA GLU A 4 26.16 -9.86 20.03
C GLU A 4 26.60 -8.42 19.75
N ARG A 5 27.86 -8.16 19.46
CA ARG A 5 28.35 -6.79 19.22
C ARG A 5 28.56 -6.42 17.77
N SER A 6 28.30 -7.29 16.84
CA SER A 6 28.83 -7.11 15.52
C SER A 6 27.79 -6.96 14.43
N ARG A 7 27.12 -5.82 14.46
CA ARG A 7 26.71 -5.15 13.22
C ARG A 7 27.65 -3.99 12.85
N GLY A 8 28.83 -3.95 13.43
CA GLY A 8 29.88 -3.01 13.15
C GLY A 8 31.10 -3.72 12.54
N LEU A 9 32.25 -3.08 12.63
CA LEU A 9 33.55 -3.56 12.12
C LEU A 9 33.89 -5.03 12.45
N GLY A 10 33.31 -5.59 13.52
CA GLY A 10 33.49 -7.00 13.90
C GLY A 10 32.94 -8.01 12.90
N ASP A 11 31.88 -7.67 12.14
CA ASP A 11 31.34 -8.53 11.08
C ASP A 11 32.22 -8.54 9.82
N VAL A 12 32.93 -7.46 9.58
CA VAL A 12 33.90 -7.36 8.47
C VAL A 12 35.04 -8.31 8.71
N TYR A 13 35.58 -8.37 9.93
CA TYR A 13 36.69 -9.27 10.29
C TYR A 13 36.27 -10.75 10.25
N LYS A 14 35.04 -11.09 10.56
CA LYS A 14 34.52 -12.47 10.45
C LYS A 14 34.39 -12.98 9.01
N ARG A 15 34.34 -12.06 8.05
CA ARG A 15 34.25 -12.38 6.63
C ARG A 15 35.62 -12.39 5.92
N GLN A 16 36.69 -12.03 6.64
CA GLN A 16 38.04 -12.13 6.11
C GLN A 16 38.50 -13.58 6.16
N GLN A 17 38.92 -14.09 5.03
CA GLN A 17 39.49 -15.43 4.90
C GLN A 17 41.00 -15.37 5.16
N LEU A 18 41.55 -16.39 5.77
CA LEU A 18 43.02 -16.57 5.86
C LEU A 18 43.55 -16.86 4.46
N GLU A 19 44.74 -16.35 4.16
CA GLU A 19 45.47 -16.67 2.96
C GLU A 19 45.71 -18.18 2.87
N GLY A 20 45.17 -18.83 1.78
CA GLY A 20 45.19 -20.28 1.65
C GLY A 20 44.07 -21.04 2.40
N GLY A 21 43.11 -20.36 3.01
CA GLY A 21 41.97 -21.00 3.67
C GLY A 21 40.96 -21.59 2.67
N GLU A 22 40.30 -22.69 3.06
CA GLU A 22 39.21 -23.30 2.27
C GLU A 22 37.99 -22.36 2.21
N TYR A 23 37.26 -22.39 1.09
CA TYR A 23 36.02 -21.66 0.91
C TYR A 23 34.92 -22.26 1.81
N ALA A 24 34.32 -21.44 2.63
CA ALA A 24 33.12 -21.82 3.37
C ALA A 24 31.89 -21.53 2.50
N ASP A 25 31.12 -22.55 2.22
CA ASP A 25 29.83 -22.40 1.53
C ASP A 25 28.83 -21.69 2.45
N ALA A 26 28.30 -20.58 1.99
CA ALA A 26 27.24 -19.86 2.68
C ALA A 26 25.90 -20.18 1.99
N GLU A 27 25.09 -20.97 2.66
CA GLU A 27 23.72 -21.22 2.20
C GLU A 27 22.79 -20.10 2.68
N SER A 28 21.92 -19.64 1.79
CA SER A 28 20.87 -18.67 2.12
C SER A 28 19.57 -19.39 2.30
N ASP A 29 19.03 -19.36 3.49
CA ASP A 29 17.69 -19.85 3.77
C ASP A 29 16.64 -19.01 3.05
N ARG A 30 15.74 -19.69 2.33
CA ARG A 30 14.62 -19.05 1.64
C ARG A 30 13.33 -19.40 2.33
N THR A 31 12.62 -18.39 2.81
CA THR A 31 11.30 -18.57 3.41
C THR A 31 10.23 -18.29 2.38
N TRP A 32 9.30 -19.24 2.23
CA TRP A 32 8.17 -19.10 1.33
C TRP A 32 7.02 -18.35 2.02
N PHE A 33 6.56 -17.29 1.40
CA PHE A 33 5.35 -16.58 1.81
C PHE A 33 4.29 -16.77 0.73
N ASN A 34 3.05 -16.97 1.17
CA ASN A 34 1.91 -17.06 0.28
C ASN A 34 0.86 -16.00 0.61
N ASN A 35 0.21 -15.51 -0.42
CA ASN A 35 -0.96 -14.65 -0.31
C ASN A 35 -2.11 -15.27 -1.11
N TYR A 36 -3.36 -15.02 -0.72
CA TYR A 36 -4.51 -15.48 -1.47
C TYR A 36 -4.89 -14.48 -2.55
N THR A 37 -5.53 -14.98 -3.60
CA THR A 37 -6.25 -14.14 -4.56
C THR A 37 -7.65 -13.86 -4.02
N GLU A 38 -8.15 -12.65 -4.18
CA GLU A 38 -9.50 -12.24 -3.79
C GLU A 38 -10.33 -11.95 -5.03
N ILE A 39 -11.57 -12.44 -5.05
CA ILE A 39 -12.51 -12.25 -6.15
C ILE A 39 -13.35 -11.02 -5.86
N PHE A 40 -13.28 -10.03 -6.75
CA PHE A 40 -14.12 -8.84 -6.74
C PHE A 40 -15.22 -9.03 -7.75
N ARG A 41 -16.48 -8.88 -7.33
CA ARG A 41 -17.64 -9.06 -8.19
C ARG A 41 -18.74 -8.07 -7.82
N LYS A 42 -19.25 -7.38 -8.84
CA LYS A 42 -20.46 -6.55 -8.74
C LYS A 42 -21.33 -6.79 -9.96
N SER A 43 -22.61 -6.62 -9.82
CA SER A 43 -23.57 -6.70 -10.94
C SER A 43 -24.50 -5.51 -10.93
N THR A 44 -24.96 -5.15 -12.11
CA THR A 44 -26.02 -4.15 -12.29
C THR A 44 -27.08 -4.71 -13.20
N SER A 45 -28.32 -4.22 -13.06
CA SER A 45 -29.45 -4.60 -13.92
C SER A 45 -30.26 -3.36 -14.24
N VAL A 46 -30.71 -3.28 -15.48
CA VAL A 46 -31.60 -2.22 -15.96
C VAL A 46 -32.83 -2.90 -16.58
N SER A 47 -34.03 -2.40 -16.28
CA SER A 47 -35.27 -2.92 -16.88
C SER A 47 -35.33 -2.64 -18.38
N GLY A 48 -35.99 -3.51 -19.13
CA GLY A 48 -36.14 -3.32 -20.59
C GLY A 48 -36.81 -1.99 -20.96
N THR A 49 -37.76 -1.52 -20.16
CA THR A 49 -38.39 -0.22 -20.34
C THR A 49 -37.38 0.94 -20.18
N LEU A 50 -36.55 0.90 -19.15
CA LEU A 50 -35.56 1.95 -18.89
C LEU A 50 -34.43 1.93 -19.93
N ASP A 51 -34.05 0.74 -20.42
CA ASP A 51 -33.04 0.59 -21.49
C ASP A 51 -33.53 1.13 -22.83
N ALA A 52 -34.88 1.11 -23.06
CA ALA A 52 -35.51 1.61 -24.26
C ALA A 52 -35.80 3.12 -24.25
N ILE A 53 -35.79 3.76 -23.08
CA ILE A 53 -36.05 5.19 -22.92
C ILE A 53 -34.71 5.94 -22.90
N ASN A 54 -34.60 6.98 -23.75
CA ASN A 54 -33.48 7.93 -23.63
C ASN A 54 -33.74 8.83 -22.43
N VAL A 55 -32.93 8.66 -21.38
CA VAL A 55 -32.95 9.54 -20.20
C VAL A 55 -32.12 10.78 -20.48
N ASP A 56 -32.72 11.98 -20.35
CA ASP A 56 -32.00 13.23 -20.50
C ASP A 56 -30.78 13.32 -19.60
N GLY A 57 -29.63 13.61 -20.18
CA GLY A 57 -28.35 13.77 -19.48
C GLY A 57 -27.54 12.47 -19.26
N VAL A 58 -28.10 11.29 -19.53
CA VAL A 58 -27.44 10.00 -19.32
C VAL A 58 -27.49 9.14 -20.56
N GLY A 59 -26.95 9.36 -21.62
CA GLY A 59 -27.08 8.70 -22.94
C GLY A 59 -27.50 7.22 -22.92
N ASN A 60 -26.84 6.36 -22.13
CA ASN A 60 -27.27 4.96 -21.94
C ASN A 60 -27.14 4.60 -20.47
N GLU A 61 -28.27 4.34 -19.81
CA GLU A 61 -28.32 4.04 -18.37
C GLU A 61 -27.51 2.81 -17.99
N LEU A 62 -27.57 1.75 -18.79
CA LEU A 62 -26.81 0.53 -18.51
C LEU A 62 -25.30 0.79 -18.48
N ASN A 63 -24.79 1.54 -19.46
CA ASN A 63 -23.36 1.88 -19.52
C ASN A 63 -22.94 2.78 -18.35
N SER A 64 -23.78 3.73 -17.97
CA SER A 64 -23.56 4.59 -16.81
C SER A 64 -23.47 3.78 -15.52
N GLN A 65 -24.40 2.87 -15.29
CA GLN A 65 -24.41 1.97 -14.15
C GLN A 65 -23.20 1.04 -14.11
N VAL A 66 -22.77 0.51 -15.25
CA VAL A 66 -21.56 -0.31 -15.37
C VAL A 66 -20.32 0.49 -14.99
N ALA A 67 -20.20 1.73 -15.46
CA ALA A 67 -19.07 2.61 -15.12
C ALA A 67 -19.00 2.92 -13.62
N LEU A 68 -20.16 3.19 -12.98
CA LEU A 68 -20.24 3.38 -11.55
C LEU A 68 -19.79 2.14 -10.78
N ARG A 69 -20.27 0.94 -11.14
CA ARG A 69 -19.87 -0.31 -10.50
C ARG A 69 -18.38 -0.62 -10.71
N ALA A 70 -17.83 -0.31 -11.88
CA ALA A 70 -16.39 -0.45 -12.14
C ALA A 70 -15.56 0.47 -11.24
N THR A 71 -16.02 1.69 -11.00
CA THR A 71 -15.36 2.63 -10.08
C THR A 71 -15.41 2.13 -8.64
N GLU A 72 -16.57 1.66 -8.19
CA GLU A 72 -16.70 1.07 -6.84
C GLU A 72 -15.79 -0.15 -6.65
N MET A 73 -15.65 -1.01 -7.67
CA MET A 73 -14.77 -2.17 -7.61
C MET A 73 -13.29 -1.77 -7.51
N LYS A 74 -12.87 -0.70 -8.16
CA LYS A 74 -11.51 -0.16 -8.03
C LYS A 74 -11.26 0.36 -6.62
N ILE A 75 -12.24 1.03 -6.02
CA ILE A 75 -12.15 1.51 -4.63
C ILE A 75 -12.05 0.32 -3.66
N ASP A 76 -12.88 -0.70 -3.84
CA ASP A 76 -12.84 -1.92 -3.03
C ASP A 76 -11.48 -2.62 -3.14
N LEU A 77 -10.94 -2.73 -4.37
CA LEU A 77 -9.59 -3.28 -4.58
C LEU A 77 -8.52 -2.46 -3.87
N ASN A 78 -8.54 -1.13 -4.03
CA ASN A 78 -7.57 -0.25 -3.36
C ASN A 78 -7.59 -0.44 -1.84
N ARG A 79 -8.78 -0.43 -1.25
CA ARG A 79 -8.95 -0.66 0.19
C ARG A 79 -8.36 -2.00 0.62
N LYS A 80 -8.61 -3.07 -0.14
CA LYS A 80 -8.09 -4.41 0.18
C LYS A 80 -6.57 -4.50 -0.01
N LEU A 81 -6.02 -3.84 -1.02
CA LEU A 81 -4.56 -3.76 -1.22
C LEU A 81 -3.85 -3.14 -0.02
N ILE A 82 -4.47 -2.18 0.65
CA ILE A 82 -3.88 -1.47 1.78
C ILE A 82 -4.11 -2.22 3.09
N VAL A 83 -5.39 -2.42 3.47
CA VAL A 83 -5.78 -2.92 4.80
C VAL A 83 -6.30 -4.36 4.81
N GLY A 84 -6.22 -5.08 3.71
CA GLY A 84 -6.68 -6.46 3.62
C GLY A 84 -6.08 -7.35 4.72
N VAL A 85 -6.87 -8.27 5.24
CA VAL A 85 -6.42 -9.28 6.19
C VAL A 85 -6.62 -10.64 5.53
N LYS A 86 -5.52 -11.41 5.48
CA LYS A 86 -5.53 -12.75 4.90
C LYS A 86 -6.52 -13.64 5.63
N ALA A 87 -7.48 -14.19 4.91
CA ALA A 87 -8.42 -15.18 5.43
C ALA A 87 -8.68 -16.26 4.38
N ASP A 88 -8.82 -17.48 4.86
CA ASP A 88 -9.22 -18.60 4.03
C ASP A 88 -10.73 -18.59 3.78
N GLU A 89 -11.17 -19.32 2.79
CA GLU A 89 -12.58 -19.53 2.50
C GLU A 89 -13.26 -20.28 3.65
N SER A 90 -14.31 -19.68 4.21
CA SER A 90 -15.06 -20.27 5.32
C SER A 90 -16.55 -19.95 5.23
N GLY A 91 -17.35 -20.98 5.08
CA GLY A 91 -18.80 -20.87 4.96
C GLY A 91 -19.21 -20.02 3.75
N SER A 92 -19.88 -18.90 4.02
CA SER A 92 -20.33 -17.95 2.97
C SER A 92 -19.32 -16.86 2.63
N LYS A 93 -18.18 -16.83 3.31
CA LYS A 93 -17.11 -15.83 3.08
C LYS A 93 -16.08 -16.40 2.14
N GLY A 94 -15.84 -15.72 1.02
CA GLY A 94 -14.75 -16.04 0.10
C GLY A 94 -13.38 -15.75 0.72
N ARG A 95 -12.35 -16.36 0.14
CA ARG A 95 -10.97 -16.10 0.52
C ARG A 95 -10.61 -14.61 0.34
N GLN A 96 -9.78 -14.09 1.22
CA GLN A 96 -9.37 -12.70 1.24
C GLN A 96 -7.85 -12.58 1.15
N MET A 97 -7.39 -11.59 0.39
CA MET A 97 -5.96 -11.31 0.27
C MET A 97 -5.45 -10.50 1.46
N ASN A 98 -4.16 -10.64 1.73
CA ASN A 98 -3.45 -9.81 2.70
C ASN A 98 -3.05 -8.47 2.05
N GLY A 99 -3.28 -7.38 2.75
CA GLY A 99 -2.89 -6.05 2.32
C GLY A 99 -1.46 -5.68 2.70
N ILE A 100 -0.98 -4.56 2.16
CA ILE A 100 0.40 -4.07 2.33
C ILE A 100 0.75 -3.89 3.81
N LEU A 101 -0.14 -3.29 4.62
CA LEU A 101 0.12 -3.04 6.04
C LEU A 101 0.39 -4.32 6.84
N ASN A 102 -0.19 -5.44 6.42
CA ASN A 102 -0.01 -6.72 7.06
C ASN A 102 1.15 -7.54 6.48
N LEU A 103 1.62 -7.20 5.26
CA LEU A 103 2.77 -7.81 4.62
C LEU A 103 4.10 -7.19 5.06
N ILE A 104 4.07 -5.96 5.57
CA ILE A 104 5.24 -5.30 6.15
C ILE A 104 5.62 -6.00 7.44
N SER A 105 6.92 -6.26 7.63
CA SER A 105 7.46 -6.92 8.81
C SER A 105 7.07 -6.19 10.10
N SER A 106 6.68 -6.94 11.13
CA SER A 106 6.37 -6.39 12.45
C SER A 106 7.54 -5.62 13.08
N THR A 107 8.77 -5.97 12.72
CA THR A 107 9.98 -5.28 13.19
C THR A 107 10.15 -3.89 12.56
N ASN A 108 9.38 -3.56 11.52
CA ASN A 108 9.39 -2.27 10.84
C ASN A 108 8.18 -1.40 11.23
N LYS A 109 7.48 -1.76 12.27
CA LYS A 109 6.41 -0.93 12.85
C LYS A 109 7.02 -0.06 13.93
N VAL A 110 6.95 1.25 13.73
CA VAL A 110 7.48 2.28 14.63
C VAL A 110 6.29 3.04 15.21
N GLU A 111 6.37 3.43 16.47
CA GLU A 111 5.39 4.34 17.09
C GLU A 111 6.02 5.72 17.28
N THR A 112 5.19 6.77 17.24
CA THR A 112 5.66 8.13 17.52
C THR A 112 6.16 8.26 18.96
N ALA A 113 7.15 9.09 19.19
CA ALA A 113 7.74 9.28 20.51
C ALA A 113 6.75 9.96 21.48
N ALA A 114 5.95 10.90 20.98
CA ALA A 114 4.94 11.62 21.74
C ALA A 114 3.53 11.20 21.32
N ALA A 115 2.60 11.18 22.27
CA ALA A 115 1.20 10.96 22.00
C ALA A 115 0.62 12.17 21.24
N GLY A 116 -0.18 11.91 20.21
CA GLY A 116 -0.86 12.94 19.45
C GLY A 116 0.01 13.87 18.61
N ALA A 117 1.32 13.59 18.48
CA ALA A 117 2.24 14.45 17.71
C ALA A 117 3.20 13.63 16.84
N VAL A 118 3.51 14.14 15.67
CA VAL A 118 4.49 13.55 14.73
C VAL A 118 5.67 14.48 14.61
N THR A 119 6.86 14.03 14.96
CA THR A 119 8.06 14.82 14.86
C THR A 119 8.93 14.40 13.67
N ARG A 120 9.86 15.27 13.27
CA ARG A 120 10.85 14.91 12.24
C ARG A 120 11.66 13.69 12.65
N LYS A 121 11.92 13.49 13.96
CA LYS A 121 12.64 12.32 14.45
C LYS A 121 11.88 11.02 14.22
N ASP A 122 10.55 11.05 14.28
CA ASP A 122 9.70 9.88 14.03
C ASP A 122 9.74 9.51 12.54
N ILE A 123 9.73 10.51 11.65
CA ILE A 123 9.92 10.31 10.22
C ILE A 123 11.34 9.77 9.94
N ASP A 124 12.37 10.33 10.55
CA ASP A 124 13.73 9.81 10.44
C ASP A 124 13.82 8.37 10.96
N ALA A 125 13.13 8.01 12.04
CA ALA A 125 13.07 6.65 12.55
C ALA A 125 12.40 5.68 11.56
N LEU A 126 11.31 6.10 10.91
CA LEU A 126 10.63 5.33 9.86
C LEU A 126 11.60 4.96 8.73
N PHE A 127 12.30 5.96 8.16
CA PHE A 127 13.26 5.72 7.07
C PHE A 127 14.50 4.95 7.54
N LYS A 128 14.98 5.20 8.77
CA LYS A 128 16.14 4.53 9.36
C LYS A 128 15.96 3.03 9.45
N THR A 129 14.76 2.54 9.79
CA THR A 129 14.49 1.10 9.89
C THR A 129 14.69 0.38 8.55
N MET A 130 14.28 1.00 7.46
CA MET A 130 14.48 0.48 6.11
C MET A 130 15.94 0.60 5.66
N PHE A 131 16.57 1.76 5.91
CA PHE A 131 17.96 2.02 5.58
C PHE A 131 18.92 1.02 6.23
N GLN A 132 18.73 0.72 7.52
CA GLN A 132 19.56 -0.25 8.26
C GLN A 132 19.47 -1.67 7.68
N LYS A 133 18.38 -1.98 6.97
CA LYS A 133 18.16 -3.26 6.29
C LYS A 133 18.61 -3.27 4.83
N GLY A 134 19.23 -2.16 4.35
CA GLY A 134 19.78 -2.04 3.01
C GLY A 134 18.84 -1.51 1.94
N TYR A 135 17.65 -1.03 2.30
CA TYR A 135 16.66 -0.50 1.36
C TYR A 135 16.77 1.03 1.26
N MET A 136 17.59 1.53 0.33
CA MET A 136 17.95 2.95 0.20
C MET A 136 17.18 3.69 -0.90
N GLY A 137 16.36 3.02 -1.70
CA GLY A 137 15.61 3.65 -2.82
C GLY A 137 14.56 4.67 -2.35
N GLU A 138 14.07 5.45 -3.30
CA GLU A 138 12.93 6.34 -3.09
C GLU A 138 11.69 5.53 -2.67
N LYS A 139 10.92 6.07 -1.73
CA LYS A 139 9.75 5.40 -1.15
C LYS A 139 8.46 6.09 -1.56
N LEU A 140 7.40 5.32 -1.71
CA LEU A 140 6.03 5.82 -1.71
C LEU A 140 5.53 5.84 -0.26
N CYS A 141 5.22 7.03 0.24
CA CYS A 141 4.70 7.22 1.58
C CYS A 141 3.18 7.43 1.49
N LEU A 142 2.42 6.43 1.88
CA LEU A 142 0.98 6.55 2.06
C LEU A 142 0.73 7.19 3.42
N VAL A 143 0.01 8.29 3.46
CA VAL A 143 -0.23 9.08 4.66
C VAL A 143 -1.73 9.14 4.94
N ALA A 144 -2.15 8.81 6.14
CA ALA A 144 -3.54 8.98 6.55
C ALA A 144 -3.88 10.48 6.64
N PRO A 145 -5.14 10.90 6.35
CA PRO A 145 -5.52 12.30 6.31
C PRO A 145 -5.23 13.07 7.60
N ASP A 146 -5.51 12.46 8.75
CA ASP A 146 -5.23 13.02 10.08
C ASP A 146 -3.73 13.21 10.35
N MET A 147 -2.90 12.29 9.88
CA MET A 147 -1.44 12.41 9.98
C MET A 147 -0.91 13.53 9.10
N GLN A 148 -1.53 13.77 7.96
CA GLN A 148 -1.16 14.89 7.08
C GLN A 148 -1.47 16.23 7.76
N GLU A 149 -2.61 16.37 8.43
CA GLU A 149 -2.96 17.56 9.21
C GLU A 149 -1.92 17.83 10.31
N LEU A 150 -1.60 16.80 11.13
CA LEU A 150 -0.60 16.90 12.18
C LEU A 150 0.79 17.29 11.66
N MET A 151 1.19 16.77 10.49
CA MET A 151 2.46 17.11 9.87
C MET A 151 2.47 18.56 9.39
N THR A 152 1.35 19.07 8.85
CA THR A 152 1.21 20.43 8.37
C THR A 152 1.26 21.43 9.52
N ASP A 153 0.50 21.19 10.59
CA ASP A 153 0.46 22.04 11.78
C ASP A 153 1.85 22.21 12.41
N GLN A 154 2.64 21.15 12.47
CA GLN A 154 3.99 21.22 13.01
C GLN A 154 5.01 21.91 12.08
N LEU A 155 4.77 21.87 10.78
CA LEU A 155 5.59 22.62 9.82
C LEU A 155 5.32 24.12 9.93
N ASP A 156 4.07 24.50 10.13
CA ASP A 156 3.68 25.91 10.28
C ASP A 156 4.23 26.55 11.57
N GLU A 157 4.34 25.77 12.66
CA GLU A 157 4.91 26.27 13.92
C GLU A 157 6.45 26.46 13.88
N LYS A 158 7.17 25.73 13.04
CA LYS A 158 8.65 25.64 13.08
C LYS A 158 9.37 26.03 11.80
N SER A 159 8.66 26.28 10.71
CA SER A 159 9.30 26.46 9.41
C SER A 159 9.03 27.78 8.74
N THR A 160 10.07 28.59 8.60
CA THR A 160 10.13 29.79 7.74
C THR A 160 10.52 29.43 6.28
N LYS A 161 10.54 28.18 5.89
CA LYS A 161 10.90 27.77 4.52
C LYS A 161 9.90 26.77 3.96
N ILE A 162 8.85 27.31 3.38
CA ILE A 162 8.05 26.62 2.38
C ILE A 162 8.91 26.53 1.12
N VAL A 163 9.38 25.35 0.77
CA VAL A 163 9.96 25.13 -0.56
C VAL A 163 8.79 25.00 -1.53
N GLN A 164 8.46 26.13 -2.18
CA GLN A 164 7.51 26.12 -3.29
C GLN A 164 8.14 25.36 -4.47
N PHE A 165 7.62 24.20 -4.78
CA PHE A 165 7.87 23.53 -6.04
C PHE A 165 6.86 24.02 -7.07
N GLY A 166 7.28 24.99 -7.88
CA GLY A 166 6.66 25.31 -9.17
C GLY A 166 5.33 26.04 -9.14
N ASP A 167 5.19 26.99 -10.02
CA ASP A 167 4.10 27.96 -10.24
C ASP A 167 2.74 27.37 -10.69
N LYS A 168 2.41 26.13 -10.36
CA LYS A 168 1.11 25.53 -10.70
C LYS A 168 0.44 24.95 -9.46
N LEU A 169 -0.45 25.74 -8.88
CA LEU A 169 -1.54 25.24 -8.05
C LEU A 169 -2.42 24.33 -8.91
N THR A 170 -2.13 23.05 -8.90
CA THR A 170 -3.05 22.06 -9.46
C THR A 170 -4.00 21.68 -8.34
N PHE A 171 -5.27 22.02 -8.49
CA PHE A 171 -6.34 21.46 -7.67
C PHE A 171 -6.35 19.94 -7.91
N GLY A 172 -5.90 19.18 -6.94
CA GLY A 172 -5.80 17.73 -7.00
C GLY A 172 -4.71 17.27 -6.05
N LEU A 173 -4.69 16.02 -5.70
CA LEU A 173 -3.78 15.33 -4.80
C LEU A 173 -2.47 16.10 -4.53
N GLN A 174 -2.30 16.64 -3.33
CA GLN A 174 -1.02 17.21 -2.92
C GLN A 174 0.01 16.10 -2.77
N LEU A 175 0.85 15.97 -3.78
CA LEU A 175 2.06 15.15 -3.70
C LEU A 175 3.12 15.97 -2.98
N GLY A 176 3.38 15.64 -1.73
CA GLY A 176 4.48 16.24 -0.96
C GLY A 176 5.71 15.33 -1.02
N ASN A 177 6.89 15.92 -0.98
CA ASN A 177 8.12 15.17 -0.77
C ASN A 177 8.48 15.14 0.71
N ILE A 178 8.60 13.96 1.28
CA ILE A 178 9.13 13.74 2.61
C ILE A 178 10.63 13.47 2.47
N VAL A 179 11.45 14.33 3.06
CA VAL A 179 12.90 14.19 3.05
C VAL A 179 13.40 13.89 4.47
N SER A 180 14.06 12.77 4.61
CA SER A 180 14.70 12.31 5.83
C SER A 180 16.22 12.27 5.65
N ASN A 181 16.97 12.21 6.74
CA ASN A 181 18.42 11.98 6.70
C ASN A 181 18.80 10.61 6.11
N TYR A 182 17.87 9.67 6.04
CA TYR A 182 18.09 8.27 5.62
C TYR A 182 17.44 7.94 4.27
N GLY A 183 16.81 8.91 3.63
CA GLY A 183 16.18 8.73 2.34
C GLY A 183 15.07 9.73 2.08
N SER A 184 14.44 9.62 0.92
CA SER A 184 13.31 10.44 0.50
C SER A 184 12.13 9.59 0.06
N GLY A 185 10.95 10.18 0.09
CA GLY A 185 9.74 9.53 -0.39
C GLY A 185 8.72 10.54 -0.87
N ILE A 186 7.89 10.08 -1.80
CA ILE A 186 6.74 10.85 -2.30
C ILE A 186 5.55 10.54 -1.38
N ALA A 187 5.01 11.58 -0.75
CA ALA A 187 3.82 11.45 0.08
C ALA A 187 2.55 11.48 -0.76
N LEU A 188 1.68 10.52 -0.52
CA LEU A 188 0.35 10.42 -1.11
C LEU A 188 -0.67 10.26 0.02
N ILE A 189 -1.66 11.16 0.07
CA ILE A 189 -2.76 11.03 1.03
C ILE A 189 -3.67 9.89 0.59
N GLU A 190 -3.87 8.92 1.48
CA GLU A 190 -4.67 7.73 1.22
C GLU A 190 -5.81 7.60 2.24
N PRO A 191 -7.07 7.83 1.82
CA PRO A 191 -8.21 7.84 2.73
C PRO A 191 -8.56 6.45 3.30
N ASN A 192 -8.05 5.38 2.69
CA ASN A 192 -8.30 4.02 3.17
C ASN A 192 -7.27 3.56 4.22
N LEU A 193 -6.28 4.38 4.55
CA LEU A 193 -5.38 4.08 5.66
C LEU A 193 -6.10 4.23 7.01
N PRO A 194 -5.78 3.38 8.00
CA PRO A 194 -6.19 3.62 9.37
C PRO A 194 -5.65 4.96 9.89
N ASN A 195 -6.46 5.66 10.66
CA ASN A 195 -6.07 6.92 11.29
C ASN A 195 -4.77 6.74 12.09
N GLY A 196 -3.96 7.77 12.15
CA GLY A 196 -2.69 7.76 12.85
C GLY A 196 -1.60 6.92 12.18
N THR A 197 -1.72 6.62 10.88
CA THR A 197 -0.76 5.73 10.21
C THR A 197 -0.06 6.42 9.04
N ILE A 198 1.25 6.21 8.93
CA ILE A 198 2.04 6.48 7.72
C ILE A 198 2.71 5.17 7.31
N ALA A 199 2.56 4.76 6.05
CA ALA A 199 3.22 3.58 5.51
C ALA A 199 4.20 3.97 4.40
N ALA A 200 5.49 3.75 4.60
CA ALA A 200 6.53 3.94 3.59
C ALA A 200 6.81 2.60 2.89
N ILE A 201 6.73 2.58 1.57
CA ILE A 201 6.77 1.37 0.75
C ILE A 201 7.75 1.58 -0.39
N ASP A 202 8.57 0.58 -0.66
CA ASP A 202 9.39 0.53 -1.86
C ASP A 202 8.63 -0.15 -2.99
N THR A 203 8.22 0.62 -3.99
CA THR A 203 7.41 0.15 -5.12
C THR A 203 8.09 -0.89 -5.99
N ASN A 204 9.42 -1.00 -5.92
CA ASN A 204 10.17 -2.01 -6.68
C ASN A 204 9.88 -3.45 -6.20
N TYR A 205 9.48 -3.59 -4.94
CA TYR A 205 9.20 -4.90 -4.32
C TYR A 205 7.71 -5.24 -4.24
N VAL A 206 6.84 -4.32 -4.65
CA VAL A 206 5.38 -4.51 -4.63
C VAL A 206 4.85 -4.64 -6.05
N LYS A 207 4.04 -5.67 -6.31
CA LYS A 207 3.40 -5.87 -7.61
C LYS A 207 1.96 -6.33 -7.43
N LEU A 208 1.06 -5.70 -8.19
CA LEU A 208 -0.29 -6.21 -8.35
C LEU A 208 -0.25 -7.43 -9.29
N ARG A 209 -0.87 -8.53 -8.88
CA ARG A 209 -0.92 -9.79 -9.63
C ARG A 209 -2.36 -10.15 -9.96
N PRO A 210 -2.82 -9.88 -11.19
CA PRO A 210 -4.11 -10.39 -11.63
C PRO A 210 -4.02 -11.90 -11.88
N LEU A 211 -4.98 -12.65 -11.36
CA LEU A 211 -5.25 -14.02 -11.79
C LEU A 211 -6.26 -14.00 -12.94
N ARG A 212 -7.29 -13.16 -12.81
CA ARG A 212 -8.25 -12.82 -13.86
C ARG A 212 -8.41 -11.32 -13.90
N GLU A 213 -8.15 -10.73 -15.07
CA GLU A 213 -8.33 -9.30 -15.28
C GLU A 213 -9.81 -8.91 -15.21
N TRP A 214 -10.08 -7.62 -15.05
CA TRP A 214 -11.43 -7.07 -15.07
C TRP A 214 -12.13 -7.41 -16.38
N ARG A 215 -13.29 -8.01 -16.27
CA ARG A 215 -14.15 -8.28 -17.40
C ARG A 215 -15.62 -8.02 -17.08
N ALA A 216 -16.37 -7.60 -18.07
CA ALA A 216 -17.80 -7.50 -18.01
C ALA A 216 -18.43 -8.73 -18.70
N GLU A 217 -19.40 -9.33 -18.06
CA GLU A 217 -20.13 -10.50 -18.56
C GLU A 217 -21.62 -10.19 -18.58
N GLU A 218 -22.29 -10.44 -19.70
CA GLU A 218 -23.74 -10.38 -19.75
C GLU A 218 -24.30 -11.62 -19.04
N LEU A 219 -25.15 -11.39 -18.04
CA LEU A 219 -25.75 -12.46 -17.25
C LEU A 219 -27.06 -12.91 -17.89
N ALA A 220 -27.41 -14.19 -17.71
CA ALA A 220 -28.66 -14.74 -18.26
C ALA A 220 -29.88 -13.94 -17.78
N LYS A 221 -30.81 -13.71 -18.69
CA LYS A 221 -32.09 -13.05 -18.39
C LYS A 221 -32.98 -13.98 -17.57
N THR A 222 -33.34 -13.51 -16.38
CA THR A 222 -34.34 -14.17 -15.52
C THR A 222 -35.64 -13.39 -15.46
N THR A 223 -35.59 -12.12 -15.86
CA THR A 223 -36.71 -11.17 -15.89
C THR A 223 -36.55 -10.27 -17.13
N ASP A 224 -37.51 -9.39 -17.41
CA ASP A 224 -37.39 -8.37 -18.45
C ASP A 224 -36.40 -7.28 -18.01
N SER A 225 -35.12 -7.65 -17.96
CA SER A 225 -34.00 -6.76 -17.62
C SER A 225 -32.74 -7.22 -18.30
N ARG A 226 -31.85 -6.27 -18.61
CA ARG A 226 -30.47 -6.56 -18.99
C ARG A 226 -29.58 -6.49 -17.73
N ARG A 227 -28.79 -7.53 -17.56
CA ARG A 227 -27.89 -7.64 -16.37
C ARG A 227 -26.47 -7.82 -16.85
N ILE A 228 -25.56 -7.01 -16.29
CA ILE A 228 -24.13 -7.12 -16.52
C ILE A 228 -23.45 -7.39 -15.19
N GLY A 229 -22.60 -8.41 -15.15
CA GLY A 229 -21.71 -8.74 -14.05
C GLY A 229 -20.30 -8.26 -14.37
N LEU A 230 -19.67 -7.60 -13.42
CA LEU A 230 -18.26 -7.27 -13.45
C LEU A 230 -17.53 -8.21 -12.53
N VAL A 231 -16.44 -8.80 -12.99
CA VAL A 231 -15.61 -9.73 -12.20
C VAL A 231 -14.14 -9.51 -12.47
N GLY A 232 -13.34 -9.64 -11.42
CA GLY A 232 -11.89 -9.65 -11.50
C GLY A 232 -11.31 -10.37 -10.28
N GLU A 233 -10.11 -10.91 -10.39
CA GLU A 233 -9.44 -11.62 -9.32
C GLU A 233 -8.00 -11.17 -9.24
N TYR A 234 -7.63 -10.63 -8.09
CA TYR A 234 -6.35 -9.98 -7.85
C TYR A 234 -5.71 -10.45 -6.56
N SER A 235 -4.41 -10.32 -6.52
CA SER A 235 -3.59 -10.45 -5.32
C SER A 235 -2.45 -9.44 -5.35
N ILE A 236 -1.81 -9.23 -4.21
CA ILE A 236 -0.59 -8.44 -4.09
C ILE A 236 0.59 -9.37 -3.83
N GLU A 237 1.66 -9.17 -4.58
CA GLU A 237 2.96 -9.76 -4.34
C GLU A 237 3.86 -8.75 -3.65
N TYR A 238 4.42 -9.11 -2.50
CA TYR A 238 5.39 -8.30 -1.77
C TYR A 238 6.64 -9.12 -1.53
N LYS A 239 7.70 -8.86 -2.31
CA LYS A 239 8.90 -9.70 -2.33
C LYS A 239 9.78 -9.55 -1.11
N ALA A 240 9.73 -8.39 -0.44
CA ALA A 240 10.62 -8.08 0.67
C ALA A 240 9.86 -7.35 1.78
N SER A 241 9.39 -8.08 2.77
CA SER A 241 8.63 -7.53 3.91
C SER A 241 9.37 -6.45 4.71
N ASN A 242 10.69 -6.42 4.59
CA ASN A 242 11.57 -5.44 5.23
C ASN A 242 11.80 -4.16 4.41
N SER A 243 11.34 -4.12 3.15
CA SER A 243 11.49 -2.94 2.28
C SER A 243 10.50 -1.82 2.58
N GLY A 244 9.49 -2.10 3.40
CA GLY A 244 8.53 -1.13 3.89
C GLY A 244 8.61 -0.95 5.41
N ALA A 245 8.06 0.17 5.88
CA ALA A 245 7.92 0.46 7.30
C ALA A 245 6.61 1.20 7.58
N ILE A 246 6.10 1.09 8.79
CA ILE A 246 4.87 1.73 9.23
C ILE A 246 5.19 2.58 10.45
N LEU A 247 4.71 3.81 10.46
CA LEU A 247 4.69 4.69 11.62
C LEU A 247 3.26 4.80 12.12
N ASN A 248 3.04 4.45 13.36
CA ASN A 248 1.75 4.59 14.03
C ASN A 248 1.81 5.72 15.05
N LEU A 249 0.76 6.52 15.10
CA LEU A 249 0.59 7.55 16.12
C LEU A 249 0.33 6.86 17.46
N LYS A 250 1.12 7.24 18.45
CA LYS A 250 0.91 6.79 19.83
C LYS A 250 -0.35 7.46 20.40
N ALA A 251 -1.23 6.64 20.98
CA ALA A 251 -2.43 7.11 21.66
C ALA A 251 -2.12 7.87 22.94
#